data_d76f99194812fe91b9757512a3584f53
#
_entry.id   d76f99194812fe91b9757512a3584f53
#
_cell.length_a   1.000
_cell.length_b   1.000
_cell.length_c   1.000
_cell.angle_alpha   90.00
_cell.angle_beta   90.00
_cell.angle_gamma   90.00
#
_symmetry.space_group_name_H-M   'P 1'
#
loop_
_entity.id
_entity.type
_entity.pdbx_description
1 polymer ?
#
loop_
_entity_poly.entity_id
_entity_poly.type
_entity_poly.pdbx_seq_one_letter_code
_entity_poly.pdbx_strand_id
1 'polypeptide(L)'
;MQEPGTPTEPDPAPITFERNPDDYLHWDLTFDPPIAYLSMNVDPGGATLGDYELKLNSYDIGVDIELASAVRRIRLEHPEVRCVVLMSAIQGTFCAGANIRMLAASSHAHKVNFCKFTNETRLEIEEASARSGLRFLAAINGACSGGGYELAMACDHLLLVDDSASAVSLPELPLLGVLPGTGGLTRLTDKRHVRRDRADMFATKPEGVRGREAVEWGLVDELAPISDFDESVRQRALALAATSDRDADAEPIMVPEMDPTIDGDTHRYRNVTAEHDRPNRSIDVTVHSDARPDWPLRTALELDDLLCHLRFNEPSVATIVLHARGSIDDVLAHDDQLANPANHAARETSLLWARVLSRLDLTARSLIATIEPGSCFAGILAELSLAADRTYMLEGTFEDDADHLPAAEVLLTPVNTGPMPMANGITRLRSRLWGDDTAHGEALDAVGQRLDAEAAESLGLV
;
A
#
# COMPACT_ATOMS: atom_id res chain seq x y z
N MET A 1 5.27 43.11 31.46
CA MET A 1 4.54 41.91 31.93
C MET A 1 4.40 41.02 30.71
N GLN A 2 5.16 39.98 30.66
CA GLN A 2 4.98 38.92 29.65
C GLN A 2 3.78 38.10 30.12
N GLU A 3 2.83 37.85 29.24
CA GLU A 3 1.73 36.90 29.50
C GLU A 3 2.33 35.52 29.73
N PRO A 4 1.83 34.74 30.71
CA PRO A 4 2.28 33.35 30.87
C PRO A 4 1.85 32.55 29.64
N GLY A 5 2.83 31.98 28.93
CA GLY A 5 2.59 31.11 27.82
C GLY A 5 1.62 30.00 28.19
N THR A 6 0.59 29.82 27.40
CA THR A 6 -0.30 28.66 27.44
C THR A 6 0.58 27.40 27.40
N PRO A 7 0.34 26.41 28.29
CA PRO A 7 1.03 25.14 28.16
C PRO A 7 0.76 24.60 26.75
N THR A 8 1.81 24.39 25.95
CA THR A 8 1.71 23.67 24.72
C THR A 8 1.30 22.24 25.08
N GLU A 9 0.12 21.81 24.62
CA GLU A 9 -0.23 20.38 24.67
C GLU A 9 0.94 19.59 24.06
N PRO A 10 1.33 18.45 24.66
CA PRO A 10 2.37 17.63 24.09
C PRO A 10 1.95 17.22 22.65
N ASP A 11 2.90 17.25 21.73
CA ASP A 11 2.65 16.75 20.38
C ASP A 11 2.08 15.33 20.46
N PRO A 12 1.06 15.00 19.66
CA PRO A 12 0.49 13.66 19.68
C PRO A 12 1.59 12.63 19.34
N ALA A 13 1.51 11.45 19.96
CA ALA A 13 2.44 10.38 19.66
C ALA A 13 2.44 10.07 18.15
N PRO A 14 3.60 9.79 17.56
CA PRO A 14 3.68 9.47 16.13
C PRO A 14 2.87 8.22 15.78
N ILE A 15 2.23 8.24 14.63
CA ILE A 15 1.51 7.08 14.10
C ILE A 15 2.53 6.03 13.69
N THR A 16 2.37 4.81 14.20
CA THR A 16 3.20 3.65 13.85
C THR A 16 2.45 2.74 12.88
N PHE A 17 3.16 2.19 11.90
CA PHE A 17 2.57 1.39 10.82
C PHE A 17 2.83 -0.11 10.95
N GLU A 18 3.79 -0.50 11.79
CA GLU A 18 3.97 -1.88 12.18
C GLU A 18 2.92 -2.27 13.23
N ARG A 19 2.32 -3.45 13.06
CA ARG A 19 1.35 -4.03 13.99
C ARG A 19 1.60 -5.52 14.16
N ASN A 20 1.52 -5.97 15.42
CA ASN A 20 1.44 -7.38 15.73
C ASN A 20 -0.04 -7.80 15.76
N PRO A 21 -0.45 -8.92 15.15
CA PRO A 21 -1.82 -9.41 15.22
C PRO A 21 -2.37 -9.58 16.64
N ASP A 22 -1.52 -9.91 17.62
CA ASP A 22 -1.92 -10.02 19.03
C ASP A 22 -2.31 -8.68 19.67
N ASP A 23 -1.94 -7.55 19.04
CA ASP A 23 -2.19 -6.19 19.52
C ASP A 23 -3.29 -5.48 18.71
N TYR A 24 -3.98 -6.16 17.80
CA TYR A 24 -5.06 -5.56 17.03
C TYR A 24 -6.22 -5.15 17.93
N LEU A 25 -6.69 -3.90 17.77
CA LEU A 25 -7.82 -3.32 18.49
C LEU A 25 -9.12 -3.35 17.68
N HIS A 26 -9.01 -3.50 16.36
CA HIS A 26 -10.11 -3.26 15.43
C HIS A 26 -10.46 -4.46 14.56
N TRP A 27 -9.57 -5.43 14.46
CA TRP A 27 -9.75 -6.60 13.62
C TRP A 27 -9.44 -7.89 14.38
N ASP A 28 -10.36 -8.84 14.33
CA ASP A 28 -10.14 -10.21 14.79
C ASP A 28 -9.74 -11.07 13.59
N LEU A 29 -8.54 -11.64 13.62
CA LEU A 29 -8.03 -12.55 12.59
C LEU A 29 -8.04 -13.98 13.07
N THR A 30 -8.79 -14.85 12.38
CA THR A 30 -8.86 -16.29 12.69
C THR A 30 -8.70 -17.13 11.44
N PHE A 31 -8.23 -18.38 11.60
CA PHE A 31 -7.91 -19.29 10.51
C PHE A 31 -8.69 -20.60 10.62
N ASP A 32 -9.32 -20.99 9.51
CA ASP A 32 -9.91 -22.32 9.25
C ASP A 32 -9.53 -22.73 7.81
N PRO A 33 -8.28 -23.12 7.56
CA PRO A 33 -7.78 -23.33 6.19
C PRO A 33 -8.71 -24.23 5.36
N PRO A 34 -8.99 -23.88 4.11
CA PRO A 34 -8.33 -22.85 3.30
C PRO A 34 -8.91 -21.42 3.47
N ILE A 35 -9.63 -21.13 4.53
CA ILE A 35 -10.27 -19.84 4.78
C ILE A 35 -9.58 -19.11 5.94
N ALA A 36 -9.39 -17.80 5.80
CA ALA A 36 -9.12 -16.88 6.90
C ALA A 36 -10.32 -15.95 7.08
N TYR A 37 -10.66 -15.63 8.31
CA TYR A 37 -11.72 -14.68 8.65
C TYR A 37 -11.10 -13.42 9.24
N LEU A 38 -11.37 -12.27 8.62
CA LEU A 38 -11.07 -10.93 9.12
C LEU A 38 -12.38 -10.30 9.56
N SER A 39 -12.63 -10.30 10.86
CA SER A 39 -13.84 -9.74 11.45
C SER A 39 -13.58 -8.33 11.96
N MET A 40 -14.27 -7.37 11.37
CA MET A 40 -14.22 -5.96 11.81
C MET A 40 -14.97 -5.82 13.13
N ASN A 41 -14.23 -5.50 14.18
CA ASN A 41 -14.71 -5.31 15.55
C ASN A 41 -14.08 -4.06 16.14
N VAL A 42 -14.38 -2.91 15.53
CA VAL A 42 -13.70 -1.66 15.83
C VAL A 42 -13.95 -1.24 17.27
N ASP A 43 -12.86 -1.06 18.05
CA ASP A 43 -12.94 -0.48 19.38
C ASP A 43 -13.41 0.99 19.28
N PRO A 44 -14.56 1.35 19.85
CA PRO A 44 -15.06 2.72 19.81
C PRO A 44 -14.10 3.74 20.44
N GLY A 45 -13.30 3.33 21.43
CA GLY A 45 -12.31 4.13 22.12
C GLY A 45 -10.91 4.14 21.50
N GLY A 46 -10.69 3.32 20.47
CA GLY A 46 -9.39 3.09 19.81
C GLY A 46 -9.01 4.12 18.74
N ALA A 47 -9.52 5.36 18.81
CA ALA A 47 -9.17 6.39 17.84
C ALA A 47 -7.66 6.68 17.81
N THR A 48 -7.08 6.74 16.62
CA THR A 48 -5.64 6.96 16.45
C THR A 48 -5.23 8.40 16.77
N LEU A 49 -6.07 9.38 16.42
CA LEU A 49 -5.80 10.80 16.61
C LEU A 49 -7.05 11.52 17.12
N GLY A 50 -6.95 12.19 18.28
CA GLY A 50 -8.01 13.04 18.83
C GLY A 50 -9.10 12.29 19.60
N ASP A 51 -10.13 13.04 20.06
CA ASP A 51 -11.16 12.58 21.00
C ASP A 51 -12.47 12.23 20.27
N TYR A 52 -12.46 11.42 19.25
CA TYR A 52 -13.68 10.93 18.58
C TYR A 52 -13.90 9.45 18.85
N GLU A 53 -15.16 9.02 18.82
CA GLU A 53 -15.51 7.61 18.94
C GLU A 53 -15.69 6.95 17.56
N LEU A 54 -15.18 5.73 17.41
CA LEU A 54 -15.34 4.90 16.22
C LEU A 54 -16.60 4.03 16.36
N LYS A 55 -17.78 4.61 16.10
CA LYS A 55 -19.08 3.92 16.22
C LYS A 55 -19.44 3.20 14.92
N LEU A 56 -20.20 2.11 15.05
CA LEU A 56 -20.77 1.36 13.91
C LEU A 56 -19.70 0.87 12.93
N ASN A 57 -18.59 0.40 13.45
CA ASN A 57 -17.42 0.05 12.62
C ASN A 57 -17.00 1.19 11.67
N SER A 58 -17.18 2.45 12.07
CA SER A 58 -16.53 3.53 11.35
C SER A 58 -15.02 3.46 11.59
N TYR A 59 -14.25 3.91 10.62
CA TYR A 59 -12.81 3.74 10.67
C TYR A 59 -12.03 5.04 10.52
N ASP A 60 -10.84 5.04 11.08
CA ASP A 60 -9.77 5.99 10.86
C ASP A 60 -8.53 5.27 10.31
N ILE A 61 -7.37 5.92 10.36
CA ILE A 61 -6.12 5.35 9.84
C ILE A 61 -5.69 4.10 10.61
N GLY A 62 -5.96 3.99 11.92
CA GLY A 62 -5.57 2.84 12.75
C GLY A 62 -6.26 1.55 12.29
N VAL A 63 -7.53 1.62 11.96
CA VAL A 63 -8.31 0.48 11.44
C VAL A 63 -7.73 -0.01 10.10
N ASP A 64 -7.35 0.91 9.22
CA ASP A 64 -6.74 0.56 7.93
C ASP A 64 -5.29 0.05 8.06
N ILE A 65 -4.53 0.52 9.05
CA ILE A 65 -3.18 0.01 9.34
C ILE A 65 -3.25 -1.46 9.76
N GLU A 66 -4.18 -1.82 10.65
CA GLU A 66 -4.36 -3.21 11.06
C GLU A 66 -4.84 -4.08 9.88
N LEU A 67 -5.76 -3.59 9.04
CA LEU A 67 -6.20 -4.29 7.85
C LEU A 67 -5.05 -4.54 6.87
N ALA A 68 -4.21 -3.53 6.60
CA ALA A 68 -3.03 -3.67 5.74
C ALA A 68 -2.03 -4.68 6.32
N SER A 69 -1.79 -4.63 7.64
CA SER A 69 -0.95 -5.61 8.34
C SER A 69 -1.51 -7.02 8.21
N ALA A 70 -2.80 -7.22 8.45
CA ALA A 70 -3.45 -8.54 8.37
C ALA A 70 -3.39 -9.11 6.95
N VAL A 71 -3.69 -8.33 5.91
CA VAL A 71 -3.60 -8.76 4.52
C VAL A 71 -2.17 -9.15 4.15
N ARG A 72 -1.18 -8.34 4.54
CA ARG A 72 0.25 -8.61 4.31
C ARG A 72 0.68 -9.93 4.97
N ARG A 73 0.30 -10.16 6.24
CA ARG A 73 0.63 -11.40 6.96
C ARG A 73 -0.02 -12.62 6.35
N ILE A 74 -1.31 -12.56 6.00
CA ILE A 74 -2.00 -13.66 5.30
C ILE A 74 -1.27 -13.99 3.99
N ARG A 75 -0.82 -12.99 3.24
CA ARG A 75 -0.10 -13.20 1.99
C ARG A 75 1.24 -13.90 2.18
N LEU A 76 2.00 -13.50 3.19
CA LEU A 76 3.36 -13.97 3.43
C LEU A 76 3.40 -15.19 4.34
N GLU A 77 2.72 -15.15 5.48
CA GLU A 77 2.86 -16.14 6.55
C GLU A 77 1.91 -17.33 6.40
N HIS A 78 0.83 -17.20 5.59
CA HIS A 78 -0.25 -18.20 5.49
C HIS A 78 -0.51 -18.63 4.04
N PRO A 79 0.42 -19.32 3.38
CA PRO A 79 0.24 -19.80 2.00
C PRO A 79 -0.93 -20.78 1.87
N GLU A 80 -1.31 -21.50 2.93
CA GLU A 80 -2.44 -22.42 3.01
C GLU A 80 -3.81 -21.73 2.90
N VAL A 81 -3.87 -20.40 3.16
CA VAL A 81 -5.10 -19.61 3.00
C VAL A 81 -5.32 -19.30 1.53
N ARG A 82 -6.50 -19.63 1.02
CA ARG A 82 -6.93 -19.40 -0.36
C ARG A 82 -8.08 -18.40 -0.50
N CYS A 83 -8.84 -18.22 0.58
CA CYS A 83 -9.93 -17.23 0.62
C CYS A 83 -9.91 -16.49 1.96
N VAL A 84 -10.05 -15.16 1.90
CA VAL A 84 -10.24 -14.28 3.05
C VAL A 84 -11.67 -13.80 3.07
N VAL A 85 -12.36 -13.98 4.20
CA VAL A 85 -13.70 -13.45 4.43
C VAL A 85 -13.59 -12.18 5.26
N LEU A 86 -13.95 -11.04 4.66
CA LEU A 86 -14.15 -9.79 5.38
C LEU A 86 -15.56 -9.77 5.94
N MET A 87 -15.70 -9.68 7.25
CA MET A 87 -16.98 -9.70 7.93
C MET A 87 -17.02 -8.70 9.10
N SER A 88 -18.14 -8.57 9.75
CA SER A 88 -18.31 -7.69 10.91
C SER A 88 -18.78 -8.50 12.13
N ALA A 89 -18.19 -8.20 13.28
CA ALA A 89 -18.64 -8.72 14.57
C ALA A 89 -19.91 -8.00 15.08
N ILE A 90 -20.27 -6.84 14.51
CA ILE A 90 -21.45 -6.07 14.91
C ILE A 90 -22.66 -6.53 14.11
N GLN A 91 -23.67 -7.00 14.79
CA GLN A 91 -24.91 -7.43 14.13
C GLN A 91 -25.66 -6.22 13.52
N GLY A 92 -26.11 -6.37 12.28
CA GLY A 92 -26.87 -5.33 11.56
C GLY A 92 -26.04 -4.16 11.04
N THR A 93 -24.71 -4.21 11.20
CA THR A 93 -23.80 -3.20 10.68
C THR A 93 -22.52 -3.89 10.16
N PHE A 94 -22.27 -3.75 8.87
CA PHE A 94 -20.97 -4.15 8.32
C PHE A 94 -19.93 -3.06 8.62
N CYS A 95 -20.11 -1.87 8.06
CA CYS A 95 -19.21 -0.74 8.27
C CYS A 95 -19.89 0.58 7.84
N ALA A 96 -19.83 1.59 8.70
CA ALA A 96 -20.40 2.93 8.43
C ALA A 96 -19.45 3.82 7.59
N GLY A 97 -18.25 3.33 7.24
CA GLY A 97 -17.26 4.07 6.45
C GLY A 97 -16.34 4.93 7.30
N ALA A 98 -15.63 5.87 6.66
CA ALA A 98 -14.70 6.77 7.32
C ALA A 98 -15.38 7.62 8.40
N ASN A 99 -14.71 7.78 9.56
CA ASN A 99 -15.27 8.53 10.66
C ASN A 99 -15.42 10.03 10.34
N ILE A 100 -16.67 10.51 10.29
CA ILE A 100 -16.99 11.89 9.89
C ILE A 100 -16.39 12.92 10.86
N ARG A 101 -16.32 12.62 12.16
CA ARG A 101 -15.73 13.53 13.14
C ARG A 101 -14.23 13.64 12.97
N MET A 102 -13.55 12.52 12.71
CA MET A 102 -12.15 12.51 12.32
C MET A 102 -11.93 13.38 11.09
N LEU A 103 -12.70 13.16 10.02
CA LEU A 103 -12.60 13.96 8.80
C LEU A 103 -12.83 15.45 9.04
N ALA A 104 -13.81 15.83 9.88
CA ALA A 104 -14.09 17.23 10.18
C ALA A 104 -12.95 17.90 10.97
N ALA A 105 -12.33 17.19 11.92
CA ALA A 105 -11.28 17.71 12.78
C ALA A 105 -9.87 17.71 12.15
N SER A 106 -9.65 16.84 11.14
CA SER A 106 -8.32 16.65 10.55
C SER A 106 -7.88 17.79 9.64
N SER A 107 -6.56 17.99 9.55
CA SER A 107 -5.94 18.88 8.55
C SER A 107 -6.19 18.35 7.12
N HIS A 108 -6.03 19.23 6.14
CA HIS A 108 -6.12 18.84 4.73
C HIS A 108 -5.08 17.77 4.37
N ALA A 109 -3.85 17.93 4.85
CA ALA A 109 -2.76 16.96 4.61
C ALA A 109 -3.12 15.57 5.17
N HIS A 110 -3.68 15.51 6.38
CA HIS A 110 -4.11 14.23 6.97
C HIS A 110 -5.22 13.57 6.14
N LYS A 111 -6.23 14.33 5.71
CA LYS A 111 -7.32 13.80 4.85
C LYS A 111 -6.81 13.20 3.57
N VAL A 112 -5.88 13.89 2.88
CA VAL A 112 -5.27 13.40 1.65
C VAL A 112 -4.47 12.13 1.90
N ASN A 113 -3.63 12.13 2.94
CA ASN A 113 -2.79 10.97 3.27
C ASN A 113 -3.61 9.77 3.74
N PHE A 114 -4.68 10.00 4.51
CA PHE A 114 -5.66 9.00 4.89
C PHE A 114 -6.30 8.36 3.64
N CYS A 115 -6.83 9.16 2.71
CA CYS A 115 -7.41 8.63 1.48
C CYS A 115 -6.40 7.86 0.63
N LYS A 116 -5.14 8.32 0.55
CA LYS A 116 -4.06 7.59 -0.15
C LYS A 116 -3.84 6.21 0.47
N PHE A 117 -3.61 6.15 1.79
CA PHE A 117 -3.33 4.90 2.49
C PHE A 117 -4.51 3.92 2.37
N THR A 118 -5.74 4.42 2.56
CA THR A 118 -6.95 3.63 2.42
C THR A 118 -7.11 3.06 1.00
N ASN A 119 -6.84 3.85 -0.04
CA ASN A 119 -6.83 3.36 -1.42
C ASN A 119 -5.75 2.30 -1.65
N GLU A 120 -4.55 2.50 -1.12
CA GLU A 120 -3.44 1.55 -1.23
C GLU A 120 -3.82 0.19 -0.62
N THR A 121 -4.49 0.17 0.53
CA THR A 121 -4.99 -1.06 1.16
C THR A 121 -6.04 -1.78 0.31
N ARG A 122 -6.99 -1.05 -0.31
CA ARG A 122 -7.99 -1.65 -1.22
C ARG A 122 -7.33 -2.20 -2.48
N LEU A 123 -6.34 -1.49 -3.03
CA LEU A 123 -5.55 -1.96 -4.18
C LEU A 123 -4.71 -3.20 -3.83
N GLU A 124 -4.22 -3.32 -2.59
CA GLU A 124 -3.51 -4.51 -2.13
C GLU A 124 -4.42 -5.75 -2.10
N ILE A 125 -5.68 -5.60 -1.67
CA ILE A 125 -6.69 -6.68 -1.74
C ILE A 125 -6.91 -7.11 -3.20
N GLU A 126 -7.09 -6.17 -4.12
CA GLU A 126 -7.29 -6.44 -5.54
C GLU A 126 -6.07 -7.07 -6.20
N GLU A 127 -4.85 -6.59 -5.85
CA GLU A 127 -3.60 -7.19 -6.31
C GLU A 127 -3.42 -8.61 -5.77
N ALA A 128 -3.72 -8.85 -4.48
CA ALA A 128 -3.63 -10.18 -3.89
C ALA A 128 -4.55 -11.18 -4.60
N SER A 129 -5.75 -10.74 -5.01
CA SER A 129 -6.63 -11.56 -5.81
C SER A 129 -6.08 -11.82 -7.22
N ALA A 130 -5.60 -10.79 -7.89
CA ALA A 130 -5.18 -10.87 -9.29
C ALA A 130 -3.81 -11.58 -9.46
N ARG A 131 -2.89 -11.45 -8.49
CA ARG A 131 -1.48 -11.83 -8.67
C ARG A 131 -0.95 -12.82 -7.63
N SER A 132 -1.59 -12.95 -6.46
CA SER A 132 -1.21 -13.92 -5.42
C SER A 132 -2.17 -15.11 -5.34
N GLY A 133 -3.24 -15.12 -6.15
CA GLY A 133 -4.26 -16.18 -6.13
C GLY A 133 -5.15 -16.19 -4.88
N LEU A 134 -5.03 -15.23 -3.99
CA LEU A 134 -5.83 -15.11 -2.78
C LEU A 134 -7.20 -14.52 -3.11
N ARG A 135 -8.29 -15.19 -2.76
CA ARG A 135 -9.67 -14.72 -3.03
C ARG A 135 -10.22 -13.96 -1.83
N PHE A 136 -11.11 -12.99 -2.09
CA PHE A 136 -11.74 -12.20 -1.05
C PHE A 136 -13.26 -12.21 -1.17
N LEU A 137 -13.92 -12.47 -0.04
CA LEU A 137 -15.38 -12.44 0.11
C LEU A 137 -15.77 -11.35 1.11
N ALA A 138 -16.63 -10.41 0.72
CA ALA A 138 -17.27 -9.51 1.67
C ALA A 138 -18.60 -10.12 2.15
N ALA A 139 -18.67 -10.50 3.43
CA ALA A 139 -19.86 -11.02 4.08
C ALA A 139 -20.60 -9.88 4.78
N ILE A 140 -21.52 -9.24 4.06
CA ILE A 140 -22.20 -8.01 4.48
C ILE A 140 -23.43 -8.37 5.30
N ASN A 141 -23.27 -8.38 6.63
CA ASN A 141 -24.31 -8.76 7.60
C ASN A 141 -25.19 -7.60 8.08
N GLY A 142 -25.12 -6.44 7.42
CA GLY A 142 -25.84 -5.25 7.85
C GLY A 142 -25.59 -4.05 6.95
N ALA A 143 -25.83 -2.83 7.49
CA ALA A 143 -25.57 -1.58 6.77
C ALA A 143 -24.10 -1.48 6.35
N CYS A 144 -23.88 -1.22 5.07
CA CYS A 144 -22.55 -1.10 4.46
C CYS A 144 -22.49 0.20 3.66
N SER A 145 -21.83 1.23 4.23
CA SER A 145 -21.97 2.60 3.77
C SER A 145 -20.63 3.27 3.50
N GLY A 146 -20.57 4.11 2.48
CA GLY A 146 -19.42 4.92 2.16
C GLY A 146 -18.14 4.10 1.99
N GLY A 147 -17.09 4.48 2.70
CA GLY A 147 -15.83 3.74 2.68
C GLY A 147 -15.93 2.27 3.10
N GLY A 148 -16.96 1.88 3.86
CA GLY A 148 -17.24 0.47 4.16
C GLY A 148 -17.69 -0.30 2.92
N TYR A 149 -18.51 0.32 2.07
CA TYR A 149 -18.88 -0.27 0.80
C TYR A 149 -17.73 -0.21 -0.22
N GLU A 150 -16.88 0.83 -0.18
CA GLU A 150 -15.65 0.90 -0.97
C GLU A 150 -14.68 -0.25 -0.62
N LEU A 151 -14.59 -0.61 0.68
CA LEU A 151 -13.83 -1.79 1.14
C LEU A 151 -14.45 -3.09 0.60
N ALA A 152 -15.76 -3.26 0.75
CA ALA A 152 -16.45 -4.44 0.24
C ALA A 152 -16.24 -4.61 -1.28
N MET A 153 -16.31 -3.51 -2.06
CA MET A 153 -16.07 -3.54 -3.51
C MET A 153 -14.64 -3.92 -3.91
N ALA A 154 -13.66 -3.82 -3.01
CA ALA A 154 -12.31 -4.33 -3.28
C ALA A 154 -12.27 -5.86 -3.30
N CYS A 155 -13.23 -6.56 -2.68
CA CYS A 155 -13.35 -8.02 -2.69
C CYS A 155 -13.79 -8.57 -4.07
N ASP A 156 -13.60 -9.88 -4.26
CA ASP A 156 -13.99 -10.60 -5.47
C ASP A 156 -15.49 -10.87 -5.51
N HIS A 157 -16.11 -11.08 -4.35
CA HIS A 157 -17.52 -11.42 -4.23
C HIS A 157 -18.16 -10.71 -3.03
N LEU A 158 -19.35 -10.16 -3.22
CA LEU A 158 -20.14 -9.48 -2.19
C LEU A 158 -21.43 -10.25 -1.92
N LEU A 159 -21.52 -10.81 -0.73
CA LEU A 159 -22.71 -11.52 -0.25
C LEU A 159 -23.43 -10.64 0.79
N LEU A 160 -24.66 -10.21 0.49
CA LEU A 160 -25.47 -9.36 1.36
C LEU A 160 -26.53 -10.18 2.07
N VAL A 161 -26.70 -9.93 3.37
CA VAL A 161 -27.80 -10.52 4.13
C VAL A 161 -29.16 -10.01 3.61
N ASP A 162 -30.12 -10.90 3.43
CA ASP A 162 -31.51 -10.58 3.03
C ASP A 162 -32.42 -10.43 4.26
N ASP A 163 -32.34 -9.25 4.87
CA ASP A 163 -33.09 -8.92 6.09
C ASP A 163 -34.06 -7.74 5.91
N SER A 164 -34.28 -7.28 4.70
CA SER A 164 -35.08 -6.10 4.34
C SER A 164 -34.57 -4.74 4.87
N ALA A 165 -33.59 -4.72 5.77
CA ALA A 165 -33.01 -3.51 6.38
C ALA A 165 -31.62 -3.18 5.85
N SER A 166 -30.82 -4.20 5.63
CA SER A 166 -29.41 -4.06 5.19
C SER A 166 -29.32 -3.50 3.77
N ALA A 167 -28.50 -2.47 3.62
CA ALA A 167 -28.30 -1.77 2.37
C ALA A 167 -26.82 -1.48 2.12
N VAL A 168 -26.46 -1.38 0.85
CA VAL A 168 -25.18 -0.78 0.41
C VAL A 168 -25.41 0.64 -0.05
N SER A 169 -24.49 1.58 0.23
CA SER A 169 -24.65 2.99 -0.14
C SER A 169 -23.32 3.71 -0.33
N LEU A 170 -23.32 4.76 -1.15
CA LEU A 170 -22.25 5.78 -1.23
C LEU A 170 -22.87 7.15 -0.95
N PRO A 171 -23.10 7.50 0.32
CA PRO A 171 -23.89 8.67 0.71
C PRO A 171 -23.06 9.96 0.82
N GLU A 172 -21.80 9.96 0.39
CA GLU A 172 -20.87 11.08 0.58
C GLU A 172 -21.37 12.34 -0.10
N LEU A 173 -21.88 12.25 -1.33
CA LEU A 173 -22.36 13.40 -2.07
C LEU A 173 -23.58 14.06 -1.38
N PRO A 174 -24.68 13.33 -1.09
CA PRO A 174 -25.86 13.94 -0.49
C PRO A 174 -25.67 14.37 0.98
N LEU A 175 -24.78 13.71 1.73
CA LEU A 175 -24.60 14.00 3.16
C LEU A 175 -23.45 14.95 3.44
N LEU A 176 -22.37 14.89 2.67
CA LEU A 176 -21.12 15.60 2.94
C LEU A 176 -20.73 16.57 1.83
N GLY A 177 -21.39 16.54 0.68
CA GLY A 177 -21.06 17.37 -0.48
C GLY A 177 -19.71 17.05 -1.11
N VAL A 178 -19.18 15.82 -0.89
CA VAL A 178 -17.92 15.34 -1.46
C VAL A 178 -18.16 14.05 -2.24
N LEU A 179 -17.23 13.69 -3.12
CA LEU A 179 -17.23 12.39 -3.78
C LEU A 179 -16.65 11.30 -2.89
N PRO A 180 -17.04 10.01 -3.07
CA PRO A 180 -16.36 8.87 -2.46
C PRO A 180 -14.86 8.94 -2.71
N GLY A 181 -14.05 8.95 -1.65
CA GLY A 181 -12.62 9.29 -1.70
C GLY A 181 -11.69 8.10 -1.89
N THR A 182 -12.21 6.86 -1.78
CA THR A 182 -11.38 5.65 -1.79
C THR A 182 -11.72 4.67 -2.91
N GLY A 183 -12.03 5.24 -4.09
CA GLY A 183 -12.18 4.50 -5.34
C GLY A 183 -13.58 3.94 -5.62
N GLY A 184 -14.60 4.35 -4.85
CA GLY A 184 -15.96 3.81 -4.96
C GLY A 184 -16.59 3.98 -6.33
N LEU A 185 -16.53 5.19 -6.92
CA LEU A 185 -17.13 5.44 -8.22
C LEU A 185 -16.43 4.66 -9.34
N THR A 186 -15.10 4.55 -9.29
CA THR A 186 -14.32 3.76 -10.25
C THR A 186 -14.67 2.28 -10.14
N ARG A 187 -14.73 1.73 -8.93
CA ARG A 187 -15.08 0.31 -8.73
C ARG A 187 -16.53 0.01 -9.14
N LEU A 188 -17.47 0.93 -8.95
CA LEU A 188 -18.84 0.77 -9.46
C LEU A 188 -18.87 0.55 -10.96
N THR A 189 -18.16 1.39 -11.73
CA THR A 189 -18.22 1.35 -13.18
C THR A 189 -17.27 0.33 -13.80
N ASP A 190 -16.02 0.29 -13.34
CA ASP A 190 -14.96 -0.47 -14.00
C ASP A 190 -14.85 -1.91 -13.49
N LYS A 191 -15.08 -2.15 -12.19
CA LYS A 191 -15.01 -3.49 -11.60
C LYS A 191 -16.37 -4.18 -11.53
N ARG A 192 -17.38 -3.47 -11.01
CA ARG A 192 -18.74 -3.99 -10.83
C ARG A 192 -19.59 -3.89 -12.12
N HIS A 193 -19.12 -3.14 -13.12
CA HIS A 193 -19.82 -2.90 -14.40
C HIS A 193 -21.26 -2.38 -14.22
N VAL A 194 -21.47 -1.61 -13.14
CA VAL A 194 -22.76 -0.96 -12.92
C VAL A 194 -23.00 0.04 -14.04
N ARG A 195 -24.19 -0.03 -14.66
CA ARG A 195 -24.57 0.88 -15.74
C ARG A 195 -24.52 2.34 -15.24
N ARG A 196 -23.93 3.23 -16.02
CA ARG A 196 -23.59 4.60 -15.62
C ARG A 196 -24.76 5.37 -14.99
N ASP A 197 -25.95 5.28 -15.58
CA ASP A 197 -27.14 5.96 -15.04
C ASP A 197 -27.56 5.42 -13.66
N ARG A 198 -27.38 4.12 -13.42
CA ARG A 198 -27.60 3.52 -12.08
C ARG A 198 -26.52 3.94 -11.09
N ALA A 199 -25.25 4.02 -11.51
CA ALA A 199 -24.16 4.50 -10.68
C ALA A 199 -24.40 5.96 -10.24
N ASP A 200 -24.82 6.83 -11.17
CA ASP A 200 -25.15 8.23 -10.90
C ASP A 200 -26.34 8.34 -9.92
N MET A 201 -27.40 7.55 -10.11
CA MET A 201 -28.52 7.49 -9.17
C MET A 201 -28.10 6.96 -7.79
N PHE A 202 -27.33 5.89 -7.76
CA PHE A 202 -26.85 5.26 -6.52
C PHE A 202 -26.02 6.23 -5.67
N ALA A 203 -25.11 6.98 -6.28
CA ALA A 203 -24.29 7.96 -5.59
C ALA A 203 -25.08 9.14 -5.01
N THR A 204 -26.36 9.30 -5.36
CA THR A 204 -27.25 10.35 -4.85
C THR A 204 -28.34 9.84 -3.88
N LYS A 205 -28.38 8.52 -3.61
CA LYS A 205 -29.34 7.88 -2.70
C LYS A 205 -28.72 7.68 -1.31
N PRO A 206 -28.96 8.54 -0.30
CA PRO A 206 -28.37 8.36 1.02
C PRO A 206 -28.83 7.08 1.72
N GLU A 207 -30.06 6.61 1.45
CA GLU A 207 -30.61 5.36 1.98
C GLU A 207 -30.01 4.12 1.33
N GLY A 208 -29.27 4.27 0.25
CA GLY A 208 -28.67 3.17 -0.51
C GLY A 208 -29.67 2.28 -1.25
N VAL A 209 -29.22 1.08 -1.60
CA VAL A 209 -30.00 0.05 -2.31
C VAL A 209 -29.85 -1.27 -1.55
N ARG A 210 -30.94 -2.05 -1.49
CA ARG A 210 -31.05 -3.27 -0.68
C ARG A 210 -31.66 -4.43 -1.44
N GLY A 211 -31.50 -5.63 -0.88
CA GLY A 211 -32.18 -6.84 -1.32
C GLY A 211 -31.98 -7.12 -2.82
N ARG A 212 -33.03 -7.58 -3.46
CA ARG A 212 -32.99 -7.97 -4.89
C ARG A 212 -32.56 -6.81 -5.82
N GLU A 213 -32.95 -5.57 -5.52
CA GLU A 213 -32.55 -4.42 -6.31
C GLU A 213 -31.03 -4.23 -6.34
N ALA A 214 -30.35 -4.48 -5.22
CA ALA A 214 -28.90 -4.42 -5.13
C ALA A 214 -28.22 -5.45 -6.05
N VAL A 215 -28.75 -6.65 -6.16
CA VAL A 215 -28.27 -7.69 -7.09
C VAL A 215 -28.58 -7.28 -8.55
N GLU A 216 -29.79 -6.83 -8.85
CA GLU A 216 -30.20 -6.42 -10.19
C GLU A 216 -29.40 -5.23 -10.74
N TRP A 217 -28.90 -4.39 -9.85
CA TRP A 217 -28.04 -3.26 -10.23
C TRP A 217 -26.55 -3.65 -10.31
N GLY A 218 -26.18 -4.84 -9.88
CA GLY A 218 -24.77 -5.29 -9.81
C GLY A 218 -23.99 -4.72 -8.63
N LEU A 219 -24.70 -4.16 -7.64
CA LEU A 219 -24.06 -3.60 -6.44
C LEU A 219 -23.54 -4.69 -5.50
N VAL A 220 -24.22 -5.83 -5.44
CA VAL A 220 -23.79 -7.05 -4.74
C VAL A 220 -23.99 -8.24 -5.67
N ASP A 221 -23.34 -9.37 -5.37
CA ASP A 221 -23.40 -10.57 -6.23
C ASP A 221 -24.50 -11.51 -5.79
N GLU A 222 -24.77 -11.61 -4.49
CA GLU A 222 -25.63 -12.63 -3.94
C GLU A 222 -26.35 -12.14 -2.68
N LEU A 223 -27.54 -12.73 -2.42
CA LEU A 223 -28.28 -12.56 -1.17
C LEU A 223 -28.31 -13.87 -0.41
N ALA A 224 -28.20 -13.82 0.92
CA ALA A 224 -28.40 -14.96 1.79
C ALA A 224 -29.41 -14.63 2.89
N PRO A 225 -30.38 -15.54 3.18
CA PRO A 225 -31.31 -15.35 4.27
C PRO A 225 -30.59 -15.28 5.63
N ILE A 226 -31.10 -14.49 6.56
CA ILE A 226 -30.52 -14.37 7.92
C ILE A 226 -30.31 -15.76 8.57
N SER A 227 -31.27 -16.67 8.40
CA SER A 227 -31.23 -18.02 9.03
C SER A 227 -30.05 -18.87 8.56
N ASP A 228 -29.57 -18.62 7.36
CA ASP A 228 -28.53 -19.44 6.70
C ASP A 228 -27.30 -18.61 6.32
N PHE A 229 -27.17 -17.39 6.84
CA PHE A 229 -26.15 -16.44 6.41
C PHE A 229 -24.74 -16.99 6.62
N ASP A 230 -24.41 -17.47 7.82
CA ASP A 230 -23.09 -17.99 8.15
C ASP A 230 -22.71 -19.21 7.31
N GLU A 231 -23.66 -20.13 7.09
CA GLU A 231 -23.43 -21.29 6.23
C GLU A 231 -23.25 -20.87 4.76
N SER A 232 -24.02 -19.89 4.29
CA SER A 232 -23.88 -19.34 2.92
C SER A 232 -22.52 -18.68 2.73
N VAL A 233 -22.04 -17.91 3.72
CA VAL A 233 -20.70 -17.32 3.74
C VAL A 233 -19.65 -18.41 3.64
N ARG A 234 -19.74 -19.46 4.48
CA ARG A 234 -18.77 -20.56 4.48
C ARG A 234 -18.74 -21.30 3.15
N GLN A 235 -19.91 -21.63 2.59
CA GLN A 235 -20.01 -22.33 1.30
C GLN A 235 -19.44 -21.46 0.16
N ARG A 236 -19.75 -20.16 0.14
CA ARG A 236 -19.22 -19.22 -0.86
C ARG A 236 -17.71 -19.09 -0.74
N ALA A 237 -17.17 -18.97 0.48
CA ALA A 237 -15.72 -18.88 0.71
C ALA A 237 -14.99 -20.14 0.23
N LEU A 238 -15.53 -21.34 0.49
CA LEU A 238 -14.98 -22.60 -0.02
C LEU A 238 -15.03 -22.67 -1.55
N ALA A 239 -16.12 -22.20 -2.16
CA ALA A 239 -16.23 -22.13 -3.62
C ALA A 239 -15.20 -21.18 -4.24
N LEU A 240 -14.96 -20.02 -3.62
CA LEU A 240 -13.91 -19.08 -4.04
C LEU A 240 -12.51 -19.68 -3.82
N ALA A 241 -12.25 -20.28 -2.67
CA ALA A 241 -10.98 -20.95 -2.38
C ALA A 241 -10.64 -22.04 -3.40
N ALA A 242 -11.65 -22.74 -3.92
CA ALA A 242 -11.46 -23.76 -4.97
C ALA A 242 -11.02 -23.18 -6.32
N THR A 243 -11.19 -21.87 -6.55
CA THR A 243 -10.70 -21.17 -7.76
C THR A 243 -9.29 -20.60 -7.63
N SER A 244 -8.70 -20.70 -6.44
CA SER A 244 -7.34 -20.22 -6.16
C SER A 244 -6.30 -21.19 -6.78
N ASP A 245 -5.29 -20.62 -7.39
CA ASP A 245 -4.09 -21.30 -7.88
C ASP A 245 -2.90 -21.18 -6.90
N ARG A 246 -3.15 -20.73 -5.69
CA ARG A 246 -2.16 -20.53 -4.64
C ARG A 246 -1.59 -21.89 -4.19
N ASP A 247 -0.28 -21.99 -4.09
CA ASP A 247 0.41 -23.16 -3.57
C ASP A 247 0.28 -23.21 -2.05
N ALA A 248 -0.55 -24.13 -1.57
CA ALA A 248 -0.81 -24.28 -0.12
C ALA A 248 0.35 -24.97 0.64
N ASP A 249 1.25 -25.61 -0.09
CA ASP A 249 2.42 -26.30 0.47
C ASP A 249 3.68 -25.43 0.42
N ALA A 250 3.56 -24.17 -0.03
CA ALA A 250 4.68 -23.22 -0.02
C ALA A 250 5.16 -22.94 1.40
N GLU A 251 6.45 -22.68 1.55
CA GLU A 251 7.02 -22.29 2.84
C GLU A 251 6.51 -20.91 3.26
N PRO A 252 6.00 -20.76 4.51
CA PRO A 252 5.62 -19.47 5.07
C PRO A 252 6.81 -18.50 5.12
N ILE A 253 6.54 -17.24 4.83
CA ILE A 253 7.51 -16.16 4.89
C ILE A 253 7.18 -15.30 6.10
N MET A 254 7.91 -15.47 7.18
CA MET A 254 7.66 -14.68 8.39
C MET A 254 8.00 -13.22 8.17
N VAL A 255 7.05 -12.34 8.48
CA VAL A 255 7.29 -10.89 8.49
C VAL A 255 8.25 -10.59 9.63
N PRO A 256 9.45 -10.07 9.34
CA PRO A 256 10.42 -9.77 10.40
C PRO A 256 9.94 -8.58 11.24
N GLU A 257 10.16 -8.64 12.53
CA GLU A 257 10.00 -7.45 13.37
C GLU A 257 10.96 -6.36 12.89
N MET A 258 10.44 -5.15 12.79
CA MET A 258 11.22 -3.95 12.52
C MET A 258 11.29 -3.16 13.82
N ASP A 259 12.50 -2.86 14.25
CA ASP A 259 12.75 -2.06 15.45
C ASP A 259 13.62 -0.86 15.05
N PRO A 260 13.01 0.15 14.41
CA PRO A 260 13.76 1.34 14.00
C PRO A 260 14.23 2.12 15.23
N THR A 261 15.51 2.45 15.26
CA THR A 261 16.04 3.39 16.25
C THR A 261 15.85 4.80 15.72
N ILE A 262 15.09 5.61 16.45
CA ILE A 262 14.91 7.03 16.16
C ILE A 262 15.71 7.82 17.19
N ASP A 263 16.77 8.50 16.75
CA ASP A 263 17.64 9.32 17.58
C ASP A 263 17.75 10.73 16.98
N GLY A 264 17.02 11.66 17.58
CA GLY A 264 16.92 13.04 17.09
C GLY A 264 16.38 13.10 15.67
N ASP A 265 17.23 13.53 14.74
CA ASP A 265 16.91 13.69 13.34
C ASP A 265 17.25 12.46 12.47
N THR A 266 17.65 11.35 13.09
CA THR A 266 18.08 10.13 12.40
C THR A 266 17.12 8.98 12.67
N HIS A 267 16.66 8.32 11.59
CA HIS A 267 15.94 7.04 11.63
C HIS A 267 16.88 5.95 11.11
N ARG A 268 17.06 4.89 11.89
CA ARG A 268 17.93 3.75 11.53
C ARG A 268 17.14 2.47 11.57
N TYR A 269 16.95 1.88 10.41
CA TYR A 269 16.59 0.49 10.23
C TYR A 269 17.88 -0.32 9.95
N ARG A 270 17.73 -1.60 9.66
CA ARG A 270 18.89 -2.46 9.36
C ARG A 270 19.50 -2.17 7.98
N ASN A 271 18.66 -1.93 6.96
CA ASN A 271 19.08 -1.70 5.58
C ASN A 271 18.74 -0.28 5.09
N VAL A 272 17.92 0.46 5.80
CA VAL A 272 17.51 1.82 5.44
C VAL A 272 17.90 2.78 6.55
N THR A 273 18.51 3.91 6.18
CA THR A 273 18.76 5.02 7.10
C THR A 273 18.16 6.30 6.55
N ALA A 274 17.69 7.19 7.42
CA ALA A 274 17.17 8.48 7.01
C ALA A 274 17.66 9.57 7.97
N GLU A 275 18.16 10.68 7.42
CA GLU A 275 18.71 11.80 8.16
C GLU A 275 18.02 13.10 7.75
N HIS A 276 17.40 13.78 8.72
CA HIS A 276 16.71 15.03 8.47
C HIS A 276 17.65 16.22 8.41
N ASP A 277 17.52 17.03 7.36
CA ASP A 277 17.99 18.41 7.32
C ASP A 277 16.79 19.34 7.54
N ARG A 278 16.46 19.58 8.82
CA ARG A 278 15.32 20.38 9.23
C ARG A 278 15.32 21.80 8.66
N PRO A 279 16.46 22.53 8.66
CA PRO A 279 16.55 23.86 8.06
C PRO A 279 16.15 23.90 6.58
N ASN A 280 16.55 22.90 5.80
CA ASN A 280 16.27 22.80 4.37
C ASN A 280 14.97 22.03 4.07
N ARG A 281 14.29 21.52 5.09
CA ARG A 281 13.07 20.72 4.94
C ARG A 281 13.27 19.51 4.04
N SER A 282 14.46 18.92 4.08
CA SER A 282 14.82 17.72 3.34
C SER A 282 15.16 16.57 4.27
N ILE A 283 15.14 15.38 3.70
CA ILE A 283 15.59 14.15 4.36
C ILE A 283 16.40 13.34 3.36
N ASP A 284 17.58 12.91 3.78
CA ASP A 284 18.44 11.99 3.04
C ASP A 284 18.06 10.57 3.41
N VAL A 285 17.59 9.79 2.44
CA VAL A 285 17.19 8.38 2.62
C VAL A 285 18.19 7.51 1.89
N THR A 286 18.93 6.69 2.64
CA THR A 286 19.94 5.77 2.10
C THR A 286 19.47 4.33 2.24
N VAL A 287 19.42 3.62 1.12
CA VAL A 287 19.22 2.16 1.08
C VAL A 287 20.58 1.49 0.92
N HIS A 288 20.92 0.59 1.86
CA HIS A 288 22.17 -0.16 1.86
C HIS A 288 21.95 -1.54 1.25
N SER A 289 22.74 -1.91 0.24
CA SER A 289 22.75 -3.28 -0.27
C SER A 289 23.44 -4.22 0.71
N ASP A 290 23.01 -5.48 0.71
CA ASP A 290 23.55 -6.52 1.58
C ASP A 290 23.31 -7.88 0.88
N ALA A 291 24.28 -8.78 0.94
CA ALA A 291 24.22 -10.11 0.33
C ALA A 291 23.27 -11.11 1.05
N ARG A 292 22.66 -10.72 2.18
CA ARG A 292 21.80 -11.62 2.96
C ARG A 292 20.51 -11.96 2.22
N PRO A 293 20.05 -13.22 2.26
CA PRO A 293 18.87 -13.66 1.50
C PRO A 293 17.56 -12.94 1.90
N ASP A 294 17.45 -12.43 3.13
CA ASP A 294 16.28 -11.70 3.62
C ASP A 294 16.29 -10.20 3.26
N TRP A 295 17.38 -9.72 2.64
CA TRP A 295 17.55 -8.32 2.27
C TRP A 295 16.39 -7.77 1.43
N PRO A 296 15.90 -8.43 0.36
CA PRO A 296 14.87 -7.85 -0.49
C PRO A 296 13.55 -7.62 0.26
N LEU A 297 13.10 -8.60 1.04
CA LEU A 297 11.87 -8.48 1.81
C LEU A 297 12.00 -7.42 2.91
N ARG A 298 13.07 -7.51 3.70
CA ARG A 298 13.29 -6.59 4.81
C ARG A 298 13.44 -5.14 4.35
N THR A 299 14.21 -4.90 3.29
CA THR A 299 14.42 -3.56 2.74
C THR A 299 13.11 -2.95 2.23
N ALA A 300 12.28 -3.74 1.55
CA ALA A 300 10.96 -3.28 1.12
C ALA A 300 10.08 -2.87 2.30
N LEU A 301 10.05 -3.68 3.37
CA LEU A 301 9.27 -3.38 4.58
C LEU A 301 9.80 -2.12 5.31
N GLU A 302 11.10 -2.00 5.46
CA GLU A 302 11.74 -0.84 6.11
C GLU A 302 11.48 0.46 5.33
N LEU A 303 11.58 0.40 4.00
CA LEU A 303 11.28 1.55 3.14
C LEU A 303 9.79 1.90 3.17
N ASP A 304 8.90 0.90 3.20
CA ASP A 304 7.44 1.08 3.33
C ASP A 304 7.08 1.80 4.62
N ASP A 305 7.62 1.33 5.75
CA ASP A 305 7.39 1.92 7.07
C ASP A 305 7.91 3.37 7.13
N LEU A 306 9.13 3.61 6.65
CA LEU A 306 9.71 4.96 6.58
C LEU A 306 8.85 5.91 5.72
N LEU A 307 8.42 5.48 4.53
CA LEU A 307 7.59 6.31 3.65
C LEU A 307 6.23 6.63 4.29
N CYS A 308 5.63 5.68 4.99
CA CYS A 308 4.41 5.91 5.77
C CYS A 308 4.67 6.86 6.93
N HIS A 309 5.74 6.66 7.70
CA HIS A 309 6.14 7.55 8.78
C HIS A 309 6.31 8.99 8.29
N LEU A 310 7.08 9.18 7.22
CA LEU A 310 7.28 10.51 6.63
C LEU A 310 5.96 11.15 6.19
N ARG A 311 5.08 10.36 5.57
CA ARG A 311 3.81 10.83 5.06
C ARG A 311 2.89 11.38 6.16
N PHE A 312 2.84 10.73 7.31
CA PHE A 312 1.89 11.07 8.37
C PHE A 312 2.49 11.88 9.52
N ASN A 313 3.75 11.61 9.87
CA ASN A 313 4.37 12.21 11.06
C ASN A 313 5.29 13.39 10.72
N GLU A 314 5.77 13.49 9.47
CA GLU A 314 6.74 14.51 9.05
C GLU A 314 6.19 15.41 7.91
N PRO A 315 5.10 16.14 8.14
CA PRO A 315 4.47 16.98 7.10
C PRO A 315 5.34 18.18 6.68
N SER A 316 6.36 18.52 7.46
CA SER A 316 7.30 19.61 7.17
C SER A 316 8.33 19.23 6.11
N VAL A 317 8.63 17.95 5.91
CA VAL A 317 9.57 17.49 4.89
C VAL A 317 9.01 17.78 3.49
N ALA A 318 9.76 18.51 2.69
CA ALA A 318 9.38 18.90 1.34
C ALA A 318 10.13 18.10 0.26
N THR A 319 11.35 17.66 0.56
CA THR A 319 12.21 16.94 -0.38
C THR A 319 12.76 15.67 0.25
N ILE A 320 12.76 14.57 -0.51
CA ILE A 320 13.45 13.33 -0.17
C ILE A 320 14.62 13.19 -1.14
N VAL A 321 15.82 13.06 -0.60
CA VAL A 321 17.04 12.77 -1.38
C VAL A 321 17.33 11.28 -1.21
N LEU A 322 17.37 10.56 -2.33
CA LEU A 322 17.53 9.12 -2.38
C LEU A 322 18.98 8.73 -2.69
N HIS A 323 19.53 7.88 -1.87
CA HIS A 323 20.85 7.27 -2.03
C HIS A 323 20.72 5.74 -2.01
N ALA A 324 21.56 5.06 -2.77
CA ALA A 324 21.76 3.62 -2.70
C ALA A 324 23.25 3.34 -2.51
N ARG A 325 23.64 2.67 -1.46
CA ARG A 325 25.03 2.44 -1.09
C ARG A 325 25.33 0.96 -0.96
N GLY A 326 26.49 0.52 -1.46
CA GLY A 326 26.98 -0.84 -1.34
C GLY A 326 27.43 -1.46 -2.66
N SER A 327 27.12 -2.74 -2.86
CA SER A 327 27.56 -3.53 -4.02
C SER A 327 26.46 -3.68 -5.08
N ILE A 328 26.76 -3.30 -6.32
CA ILE A 328 25.89 -3.60 -7.46
C ILE A 328 25.71 -5.11 -7.62
N ASP A 329 26.75 -5.90 -7.39
CA ASP A 329 26.70 -7.36 -7.60
C ASP A 329 25.74 -8.03 -6.58
N ASP A 330 25.65 -7.51 -5.34
CA ASP A 330 24.67 -7.97 -4.36
C ASP A 330 23.23 -7.69 -4.83
N VAL A 331 22.98 -6.49 -5.37
CA VAL A 331 21.65 -6.14 -5.90
C VAL A 331 21.27 -7.04 -7.06
N LEU A 332 22.20 -7.31 -7.98
CA LEU A 332 21.95 -8.19 -9.13
C LEU A 332 21.62 -9.63 -8.70
N ALA A 333 22.32 -10.15 -7.67
CA ALA A 333 22.03 -11.47 -7.13
C ALA A 333 20.61 -11.55 -6.53
N HIS A 334 20.11 -10.47 -5.94
CA HIS A 334 18.73 -10.39 -5.45
C HIS A 334 17.70 -10.26 -6.59
N ASP A 335 18.00 -9.48 -7.62
CA ASP A 335 17.14 -9.36 -8.80
C ASP A 335 16.90 -10.73 -9.47
N ASP A 336 17.97 -11.53 -9.61
CA ASP A 336 17.88 -12.89 -10.14
C ASP A 336 16.97 -13.81 -9.30
N GLN A 337 17.00 -13.65 -7.96
CA GLN A 337 16.10 -14.38 -7.06
C GLN A 337 14.65 -13.93 -7.23
N LEU A 338 14.40 -12.63 -7.31
CA LEU A 338 13.08 -12.03 -7.48
C LEU A 338 12.47 -12.32 -8.88
N ALA A 339 13.29 -12.64 -9.86
CA ALA A 339 12.84 -12.92 -11.23
C ALA A 339 12.06 -14.24 -11.35
N ASN A 340 12.01 -15.10 -10.31
CA ASN A 340 11.30 -16.39 -10.35
C ASN A 340 9.86 -16.29 -9.80
N PRO A 341 8.84 -15.99 -10.62
CA PRO A 341 7.46 -15.79 -10.16
C PRO A 341 6.78 -17.08 -9.67
N ALA A 342 7.33 -18.25 -9.99
CA ALA A 342 6.83 -19.54 -9.51
C ALA A 342 7.17 -19.79 -8.04
N ASN A 343 8.20 -19.12 -7.51
CA ASN A 343 8.55 -19.18 -6.11
C ASN A 343 7.66 -18.22 -5.31
N HIS A 344 6.97 -18.72 -4.29
CA HIS A 344 6.07 -17.91 -3.45
C HIS A 344 6.79 -16.71 -2.84
N ALA A 345 7.97 -16.91 -2.24
CA ALA A 345 8.73 -15.85 -1.60
C ALA A 345 9.16 -14.75 -2.61
N ALA A 346 9.69 -15.16 -3.76
CA ALA A 346 10.09 -14.24 -4.81
C ALA A 346 8.90 -13.41 -5.32
N ARG A 347 7.76 -14.07 -5.57
CA ARG A 347 6.54 -13.42 -6.06
C ARG A 347 6.01 -12.39 -5.05
N GLU A 348 5.79 -12.79 -3.80
CA GLU A 348 5.22 -11.89 -2.79
C GLU A 348 6.16 -10.74 -2.45
N THR A 349 7.47 -10.98 -2.41
CA THR A 349 8.47 -9.93 -2.22
C THR A 349 8.51 -8.95 -3.40
N SER A 350 8.44 -9.44 -4.64
CA SER A 350 8.36 -8.59 -5.84
C SER A 350 7.10 -7.72 -5.84
N LEU A 351 5.95 -8.29 -5.44
CA LEU A 351 4.70 -7.56 -5.32
C LEU A 351 4.76 -6.49 -4.21
N LEU A 352 5.43 -6.81 -3.10
CA LEU A 352 5.66 -5.83 -2.04
C LEU A 352 6.52 -4.65 -2.55
N TRP A 353 7.63 -4.93 -3.25
CA TRP A 353 8.44 -3.88 -3.87
C TRP A 353 7.64 -3.01 -4.83
N ALA A 354 6.80 -3.60 -5.68
CA ALA A 354 5.94 -2.86 -6.60
C ALA A 354 5.00 -1.89 -5.85
N ARG A 355 4.43 -2.32 -4.69
CA ARG A 355 3.58 -1.46 -3.85
C ARG A 355 4.37 -0.33 -3.19
N VAL A 356 5.55 -0.62 -2.66
CA VAL A 356 6.43 0.38 -2.03
C VAL A 356 6.85 1.44 -3.03
N LEU A 357 7.27 1.03 -4.22
CA LEU A 357 7.62 1.93 -5.31
C LEU A 357 6.41 2.77 -5.78
N SER A 358 5.21 2.18 -5.86
CA SER A 358 3.99 2.93 -6.17
C SER A 358 3.67 3.96 -5.10
N ARG A 359 3.96 3.67 -3.82
CA ARG A 359 3.82 4.63 -2.71
C ARG A 359 4.81 5.78 -2.83
N LEU A 360 6.03 5.50 -3.28
CA LEU A 360 7.04 6.51 -3.60
C LEU A 360 6.58 7.40 -4.76
N ASP A 361 6.08 6.84 -5.87
CA ASP A 361 5.53 7.58 -7.01
C ASP A 361 4.40 8.55 -6.60
N LEU A 362 3.61 8.19 -5.58
CA LEU A 362 2.48 8.96 -5.11
C LEU A 362 2.81 9.90 -3.94
N THR A 363 4.08 10.04 -3.57
CA THR A 363 4.47 11.03 -2.56
C THR A 363 4.26 12.45 -3.07
N ALA A 364 3.82 13.35 -2.19
CA ALA A 364 3.62 14.77 -2.52
C ALA A 364 4.90 15.60 -2.34
N ARG A 365 6.04 14.93 -2.18
CA ARG A 365 7.37 15.54 -1.98
C ARG A 365 8.17 15.49 -3.26
N SER A 366 9.11 16.43 -3.40
CA SER A 366 10.12 16.34 -4.46
C SER A 366 11.08 15.18 -4.17
N LEU A 367 11.36 14.39 -5.20
CA LEU A 367 12.29 13.27 -5.14
C LEU A 367 13.55 13.62 -5.93
N ILE A 368 14.71 13.53 -5.28
CA ILE A 368 16.01 13.72 -5.90
C ILE A 368 16.82 12.45 -5.66
N ALA A 369 17.47 11.91 -6.69
CA ALA A 369 18.43 10.84 -6.54
C ALA A 369 19.85 11.35 -6.81
N THR A 370 20.81 10.94 -5.97
CA THR A 370 22.23 11.27 -6.17
C THR A 370 23.05 9.99 -6.30
N ILE A 371 23.79 9.91 -7.39
CA ILE A 371 24.60 8.76 -7.79
C ILE A 371 26.07 9.17 -7.72
N GLU A 372 26.82 8.58 -6.79
CA GLU A 372 28.20 8.94 -6.46
C GLU A 372 29.06 7.68 -6.36
N PRO A 373 30.38 7.79 -6.28
CA PRO A 373 31.26 6.67 -5.95
C PRO A 373 30.74 5.87 -4.74
N GLY A 374 30.65 4.56 -4.86
CA GLY A 374 30.05 3.66 -3.86
C GLY A 374 28.54 3.55 -3.90
N SER A 375 27.85 4.20 -4.86
CA SER A 375 26.42 3.97 -5.12
C SER A 375 26.18 2.63 -5.80
N CYS A 376 25.01 2.03 -5.53
CA CYS A 376 24.58 0.75 -6.11
C CYS A 376 23.19 0.83 -6.77
N PHE A 377 22.94 1.91 -7.55
CA PHE A 377 21.71 2.03 -8.31
C PHE A 377 21.68 1.04 -9.47
N ALA A 378 21.29 -0.19 -9.18
CA ALA A 378 21.14 -1.27 -10.15
C ALA A 378 19.80 -1.97 -9.93
N GLY A 379 19.23 -2.53 -10.98
CA GLY A 379 18.03 -3.34 -10.91
C GLY A 379 16.93 -2.73 -10.06
N ILE A 380 16.49 -3.43 -8.99
CA ILE A 380 15.43 -2.95 -8.12
C ILE A 380 15.75 -1.60 -7.47
N LEU A 381 17.01 -1.31 -7.15
CA LEU A 381 17.40 -0.02 -6.60
C LEU A 381 17.49 1.08 -7.67
N ALA A 382 17.69 0.74 -8.94
CA ALA A 382 17.59 1.70 -10.04
C ALA A 382 16.16 2.26 -10.18
N GLU A 383 15.12 1.53 -9.77
CA GLU A 383 13.74 2.03 -9.73
C GLU A 383 13.61 3.30 -8.86
N LEU A 384 14.43 3.45 -7.81
CA LEU A 384 14.43 4.63 -6.97
C LEU A 384 14.93 5.87 -7.73
N SER A 385 15.99 5.73 -8.53
CA SER A 385 16.49 6.83 -9.36
C SER A 385 15.55 7.15 -10.53
N LEU A 386 14.90 6.14 -11.09
CA LEU A 386 13.90 6.31 -12.15
C LEU A 386 12.61 6.98 -11.63
N ALA A 387 12.27 6.79 -10.35
CA ALA A 387 11.13 7.45 -9.71
C ALA A 387 11.41 8.91 -9.33
N ALA A 388 12.68 9.32 -9.27
CA ALA A 388 13.06 10.67 -8.86
C ALA A 388 12.68 11.74 -9.89
N ASP A 389 12.25 12.92 -9.42
CA ASP A 389 11.99 14.09 -10.26
C ASP A 389 13.27 14.58 -10.96
N ARG A 390 14.40 14.41 -10.27
CA ARG A 390 15.75 14.71 -10.78
C ARG A 390 16.73 13.67 -10.29
N THR A 391 17.60 13.23 -11.18
CA THR A 391 18.71 12.33 -10.87
C THR A 391 20.01 13.04 -11.25
N TYR A 392 20.94 13.10 -10.31
CA TYR A 392 22.28 13.65 -10.52
C TYR A 392 23.31 12.55 -10.37
N MET A 393 24.26 12.49 -11.28
CA MET A 393 25.35 11.52 -11.25
C MET A 393 26.70 12.24 -11.30
N LEU A 394 27.60 11.88 -10.38
CA LEU A 394 28.96 12.43 -10.37
C LEU A 394 29.78 11.76 -11.47
N GLU A 395 30.38 12.57 -12.34
CA GLU A 395 31.40 12.14 -13.27
C GLU A 395 32.77 12.08 -12.57
N GLY A 396 33.37 10.88 -12.52
CA GLY A 396 34.68 10.67 -11.90
C GLY A 396 34.61 10.21 -10.44
N THR A 397 35.64 10.55 -9.66
CA THR A 397 35.83 10.15 -8.26
C THR A 397 36.15 11.35 -7.39
N PHE A 398 35.99 11.20 -6.06
CA PHE A 398 36.40 12.25 -5.13
C PHE A 398 37.95 12.28 -4.96
N GLU A 399 38.54 13.48 -4.94
CA GLU A 399 40.01 13.64 -4.83
C GLU A 399 40.54 13.16 -3.47
N ASP A 400 39.76 13.38 -2.40
CA ASP A 400 40.13 13.05 -1.01
C ASP A 400 39.45 11.75 -0.50
N ASP A 401 39.09 10.83 -1.41
CA ASP A 401 38.45 9.56 -1.02
C ASP A 401 39.47 8.60 -0.42
N ALA A 402 39.37 8.39 0.91
CA ALA A 402 40.23 7.47 1.62
C ALA A 402 39.99 5.99 1.24
N ASP A 403 38.80 5.66 0.78
CA ASP A 403 38.38 4.31 0.41
C ASP A 403 38.68 3.97 -1.06
N HIS A 404 39.06 4.97 -1.85
CA HIS A 404 39.37 4.85 -3.29
C HIS A 404 38.25 4.15 -4.08
N LEU A 405 37.02 4.55 -3.83
CA LEU A 405 35.85 4.00 -4.49
C LEU A 405 35.92 4.26 -6.02
N PRO A 406 35.51 3.29 -6.84
CA PRO A 406 35.44 3.48 -8.28
C PRO A 406 34.41 4.55 -8.66
N ALA A 407 34.52 5.13 -9.86
CA ALA A 407 33.52 6.02 -10.40
C ALA A 407 32.13 5.36 -10.36
N ALA A 408 31.11 6.21 -10.19
CA ALA A 408 29.73 5.72 -10.06
C ALA A 408 29.25 5.08 -11.37
N GLU A 409 28.43 4.04 -11.23
CA GLU A 409 27.79 3.34 -12.33
C GLU A 409 26.30 3.15 -12.05
N VAL A 410 25.48 3.10 -13.11
CA VAL A 410 24.08 2.71 -13.07
C VAL A 410 23.90 1.46 -13.93
N LEU A 411 23.01 0.56 -13.51
CA LEU A 411 22.75 -0.66 -14.27
C LEU A 411 21.25 -0.98 -14.30
N LEU A 412 20.68 -1.03 -15.51
CA LEU A 412 19.32 -1.50 -15.72
C LEU A 412 19.29 -3.01 -15.86
N THR A 413 18.28 -3.66 -15.28
CA THR A 413 18.02 -5.09 -15.41
C THR A 413 16.63 -5.34 -16.02
N PRO A 414 16.23 -6.58 -16.33
CA PRO A 414 14.87 -6.88 -16.73
C PRO A 414 13.80 -6.42 -15.73
N VAL A 415 14.13 -6.24 -14.46
CA VAL A 415 13.21 -5.69 -13.43
C VAL A 415 12.70 -4.30 -13.84
N ASN A 416 13.52 -3.48 -14.49
CA ASN A 416 13.17 -2.12 -14.90
C ASN A 416 12.30 -2.05 -16.16
N THR A 417 12.06 -3.19 -16.83
CA THR A 417 11.37 -3.22 -18.13
C THR A 417 9.92 -3.70 -18.10
N GLY A 418 9.40 -4.11 -16.92
CA GLY A 418 8.02 -4.58 -16.85
C GLY A 418 7.50 -5.02 -15.47
N PRO A 419 8.25 -5.80 -14.66
CA PRO A 419 7.72 -6.41 -13.43
C PRO A 419 7.22 -5.43 -12.37
N MET A 420 7.73 -4.20 -12.36
CA MET A 420 7.46 -3.16 -11.35
C MET A 420 6.75 -1.94 -11.96
N PRO A 421 5.53 -2.08 -12.51
CA PRO A 421 4.84 -0.96 -13.15
C PRO A 421 4.40 0.08 -12.12
N MET A 422 4.28 1.33 -12.57
CA MET A 422 3.56 2.38 -11.87
C MET A 422 2.04 2.08 -11.83
N ALA A 423 1.29 2.83 -11.03
CA ALA A 423 -0.17 2.67 -10.91
C ALA A 423 -0.95 2.79 -12.24
N ASN A 424 -0.39 3.47 -13.23
CA ASN A 424 -0.96 3.59 -14.58
C ASN A 424 -0.58 2.43 -15.53
N GLY A 425 0.16 1.43 -15.05
CA GLY A 425 0.56 0.25 -15.81
C GLY A 425 1.80 0.41 -16.70
N ILE A 426 2.45 1.58 -16.71
CA ILE A 426 3.71 1.78 -17.43
C ILE A 426 4.92 1.68 -16.50
N THR A 427 6.09 1.35 -17.03
CA THR A 427 7.34 1.33 -16.26
C THR A 427 7.83 2.75 -15.96
N ARG A 428 8.60 2.94 -14.88
CA ARG A 428 9.25 4.22 -14.59
C ARG A 428 10.22 4.62 -15.68
N LEU A 429 10.95 3.66 -16.25
CA LEU A 429 11.80 3.89 -17.41
C LEU A 429 11.02 4.47 -18.59
N ARG A 430 9.87 3.87 -18.94
CA ARG A 430 9.01 4.41 -20.01
C ARG A 430 8.43 5.78 -19.68
N SER A 431 8.06 6.00 -18.42
CA SER A 431 7.54 7.29 -17.95
C SER A 431 8.60 8.39 -18.06
N ARG A 432 9.84 8.09 -17.67
CA ARG A 432 10.97 9.03 -17.74
C ARG A 432 11.26 9.46 -19.17
N LEU A 433 11.21 8.53 -20.11
CA LEU A 433 11.46 8.73 -21.52
C LEU A 433 10.16 8.91 -22.33
N TRP A 434 9.13 9.46 -21.70
CA TRP A 434 7.82 9.63 -22.31
C TRP A 434 7.87 10.54 -23.55
N GLY A 435 7.39 10.02 -24.68
CA GLY A 435 7.38 10.75 -25.97
C GLY A 435 8.65 10.60 -26.80
N ASP A 436 9.68 9.95 -26.27
CA ASP A 436 10.90 9.61 -27.01
C ASP A 436 11.08 8.09 -27.13
N ASP A 437 10.53 7.54 -28.22
CA ASP A 437 10.60 6.09 -28.48
C ASP A 437 12.02 5.64 -28.83
N THR A 438 12.86 6.53 -29.37
CA THR A 438 14.25 6.22 -29.70
C THR A 438 15.08 6.08 -28.45
N ALA A 439 15.06 7.07 -27.57
CA ALA A 439 15.78 7.01 -26.28
C ALA A 439 15.30 5.83 -25.42
N HIS A 440 14.00 5.55 -25.40
CA HIS A 440 13.47 4.37 -24.69
C HIS A 440 14.00 3.06 -25.29
N GLY A 441 14.08 2.94 -26.64
CA GLY A 441 14.66 1.78 -27.31
C GLY A 441 16.13 1.60 -26.96
N GLU A 442 16.93 2.67 -27.02
CA GLU A 442 18.35 2.66 -26.66
C GLU A 442 18.57 2.27 -25.19
N ALA A 443 17.73 2.76 -24.27
CA ALA A 443 17.79 2.38 -22.86
C ALA A 443 17.45 0.88 -22.65
N LEU A 444 16.51 0.33 -23.42
CA LEU A 444 16.23 -1.11 -23.39
C LEU A 444 17.40 -1.95 -23.93
N ASP A 445 18.10 -1.48 -24.96
CA ASP A 445 19.29 -2.15 -25.52
C ASP A 445 20.51 -2.07 -24.56
N ALA A 446 20.50 -1.12 -23.62
CA ALA A 446 21.52 -0.97 -22.60
C ALA A 446 21.27 -1.81 -21.33
N VAL A 447 20.17 -2.57 -21.26
CA VAL A 447 19.88 -3.47 -20.13
C VAL A 447 21.01 -4.49 -19.96
N GLY A 448 21.54 -4.61 -18.74
CA GLY A 448 22.68 -5.47 -18.39
C GLY A 448 24.05 -4.81 -18.61
N GLN A 449 24.10 -3.58 -19.07
CA GLN A 449 25.34 -2.83 -19.22
C GLN A 449 25.55 -1.90 -18.03
N ARG A 450 26.81 -1.80 -17.56
CA ARG A 450 27.22 -0.79 -16.56
C ARG A 450 27.41 0.54 -17.29
N LEU A 451 26.68 1.55 -16.88
CA LEU A 451 26.65 2.88 -17.49
C LEU A 451 27.35 3.86 -16.56
N ASP A 452 28.39 4.50 -17.07
CA ASP A 452 29.01 5.65 -16.42
C ASP A 452 28.15 6.92 -16.58
N ALA A 453 28.62 8.06 -16.09
CA ALA A 453 27.85 9.28 -16.09
C ALA A 453 27.52 9.76 -17.53
N GLU A 454 28.50 9.69 -18.46
CA GLU A 454 28.31 10.11 -19.86
C GLU A 454 27.29 9.23 -20.58
N ALA A 455 27.38 7.90 -20.39
CA ALA A 455 26.45 6.95 -20.99
C ALA A 455 25.04 7.10 -20.39
N ALA A 456 24.93 7.26 -19.07
CA ALA A 456 23.64 7.45 -18.39
C ALA A 456 22.96 8.77 -18.81
N GLU A 457 23.72 9.86 -18.95
CA GLU A 457 23.20 11.14 -19.44
C GLU A 457 22.73 11.03 -20.89
N SER A 458 23.50 10.38 -21.75
CA SER A 458 23.14 10.21 -23.17
C SER A 458 21.82 9.45 -23.36
N LEU A 459 21.50 8.55 -22.44
CA LEU A 459 20.25 7.77 -22.42
C LEU A 459 19.10 8.48 -21.67
N GLY A 460 19.33 9.66 -21.10
CA GLY A 460 18.33 10.41 -20.32
C GLY A 460 17.97 9.77 -18.98
N LEU A 461 18.85 8.93 -18.41
CA LEU A 461 18.65 8.30 -17.11
C LEU A 461 19.07 9.22 -15.95
N VAL A 462 19.92 10.21 -16.19
CA VAL A 462 20.40 11.20 -15.22
C VAL A 462 20.30 12.62 -15.77
#